data_e8df0be7950df5b8804eb25f8b7c6af8
#
_entry.id   e8df0be7950df5b8804eb25f8b7c6af8
#
_cell.length_a   1.000
_cell.length_b   1.000
_cell.length_c   1.000
_cell.angle_alpha   90.00
_cell.angle_beta   90.00
_cell.angle_gamma   90.00
#
_symmetry.space_group_name_H-M   'P 1'
#
loop_
_entity.id
_entity.type
_entity.pdbx_description
1 polymer ?
#
loop_
_entity_poly.entity_id
_entity_poly.type
_entity_poly.pdbx_seq_one_letter_code
_entity_poly.pdbx_strand_id
1 'polypeptide(L)'
;LEIVSGKLQIKKRPIQSEAFLEVDVPGVQVEVEEVERVLKIIQTLEPTGIGARSIQECLLLQLQAMELGDSLAAKLVAEHWEDVRNRRIAAIKKMVKANVEDIQHALKIIAGLNPHPGLTISDAPIIPVYPDLFVEKVDGDYIVLLNDRQVHRLRISRAYHAILTKGSKSSESERQYVRQKLNDAKWFVDSIEQRRSTMMKVMTYIVEAQRGFLDNGLANLRPMILQNVADHVGVHAATVSRVTKGKYVQTPRGLFKLKFFFDGMIPKEGGGGMATKSVKDRLFRLIREEDTTAPLSDDGLMKILQSEGMQIKRRTVAKYRDQLGIPVARMRKQI
;
A
#
# COMPACT_ATOMS: atom_id res chain seq x y z
N LEU A 1 0.70 17.13 23.30
CA LEU A 1 0.56 18.40 24.01
C LEU A 1 -0.73 18.35 24.83
N GLU A 2 -0.62 18.39 26.15
CA GLU A 2 -1.77 18.48 27.05
C GLU A 2 -1.69 19.79 27.82
N ILE A 3 -2.81 20.46 27.96
CA ILE A 3 -2.90 21.70 28.76
C ILE A 3 -3.25 21.31 30.19
N VAL A 4 -2.33 21.52 31.12
CA VAL A 4 -2.55 21.31 32.52
C VAL A 4 -2.32 22.65 33.24
N SER A 5 -3.35 23.20 33.90
CA SER A 5 -3.30 24.48 34.66
C SER A 5 -2.83 25.67 33.80
N GLY A 6 -3.28 25.80 32.55
CA GLY A 6 -2.91 26.90 31.66
C GLY A 6 -1.49 26.85 31.09
N LYS A 7 -0.74 25.79 31.35
CA LYS A 7 0.61 25.57 30.82
C LYS A 7 0.67 24.32 29.95
N LEU A 8 1.33 24.41 28.82
CA LEU A 8 1.55 23.29 27.90
C LEU A 8 2.68 22.39 28.43
N GLN A 9 2.33 21.14 28.76
CA GLN A 9 3.33 20.10 29.04
C GLN A 9 3.52 19.21 27.81
N ILE A 10 4.77 19.07 27.38
CA ILE A 10 5.15 18.15 26.32
C ILE A 10 5.28 16.76 26.93
N LYS A 11 4.21 15.94 26.87
CA LYS A 11 4.32 14.51 27.19
C LYS A 11 4.94 13.78 26.01
N LYS A 12 6.06 13.11 26.23
CA LYS A 12 6.71 12.21 25.26
C LYS A 12 5.73 11.10 24.89
N ARG A 13 5.29 11.02 23.63
CA ARG A 13 4.80 9.77 23.05
C ARG A 13 5.98 9.08 22.40
N PRO A 14 6.25 7.78 22.63
CA PRO A 14 7.30 7.07 21.94
C PRO A 14 6.97 7.04 20.45
N ILE A 15 7.78 7.73 19.66
CA ILE A 15 7.77 7.57 18.20
C ILE A 15 8.50 6.28 17.94
N GLN A 16 7.81 5.27 17.44
CA GLN A 16 8.38 4.01 16.99
C GLN A 16 9.17 4.24 15.67
N SER A 17 10.36 4.82 15.80
CA SER A 17 11.39 4.73 14.76
C SER A 17 12.75 4.74 15.46
N GLU A 18 13.49 3.67 15.30
CA GLU A 18 14.79 3.36 15.95
C GLU A 18 15.97 4.24 15.50
N ALA A 19 15.77 5.44 15.01
CA ALA A 19 16.85 6.25 14.43
C ALA A 19 16.99 7.68 14.97
N PHE A 20 16.29 8.05 16.05
CA PHE A 20 16.50 9.37 16.66
C PHE A 20 17.10 9.22 18.05
N LEU A 21 18.30 9.78 18.22
CA LEU A 21 18.93 10.02 19.52
C LEU A 21 17.91 10.65 20.47
N GLU A 22 17.66 10.01 21.61
CA GLU A 22 16.89 10.59 22.70
C GLU A 22 17.66 11.82 23.21
N VAL A 23 17.30 12.98 22.72
CA VAL A 23 17.71 14.24 23.37
C VAL A 23 16.79 14.44 24.54
N ASP A 24 17.30 14.26 25.73
CA ASP A 24 16.62 14.60 26.98
C ASP A 24 16.52 16.13 27.08
N VAL A 25 15.44 16.68 26.53
CA VAL A 25 15.13 18.10 26.72
C VAL A 25 14.44 18.21 28.09
N PRO A 26 15.03 18.87 29.08
CA PRO A 26 14.35 19.14 30.35
C PRO A 26 13.03 19.84 30.04
N GLY A 27 11.96 19.44 30.70
CA GLY A 27 10.59 19.92 30.40
C GLY A 27 10.53 21.44 30.52
N VAL A 28 10.62 22.12 29.38
CA VAL A 28 10.48 23.59 29.28
C VAL A 28 8.99 23.89 29.52
N GLN A 29 8.66 24.59 30.58
CA GLN A 29 7.33 25.14 30.80
C GLN A 29 7.22 26.44 30.01
N VAL A 30 6.36 26.45 29.01
CA VAL A 30 6.13 27.59 28.09
C VAL A 30 4.68 28.02 28.24
N GLU A 31 4.43 29.32 28.27
CA GLU A 31 3.07 29.86 28.27
C GLU A 31 2.39 29.61 26.90
N VAL A 32 1.08 29.38 26.91
CA VAL A 32 0.30 29.03 25.70
C VAL A 32 0.40 30.14 24.64
N GLU A 33 0.40 31.40 25.07
CA GLU A 33 0.50 32.57 24.18
C GLU A 33 1.83 32.63 23.40
N GLU A 34 2.91 32.17 24.04
CA GLU A 34 4.21 32.13 23.37
C GLU A 34 4.26 31.05 22.29
N VAL A 35 3.67 29.87 22.59
CA VAL A 35 3.54 28.79 21.59
C VAL A 35 2.66 29.22 20.42
N GLU A 36 1.55 29.91 20.68
CA GLU A 36 0.68 30.42 19.61
C GLU A 36 1.39 31.49 18.75
N ARG A 37 2.23 32.32 19.34
CA ARG A 37 3.04 33.30 18.60
C ARG A 37 4.02 32.60 17.65
N VAL A 38 4.72 31.59 18.15
CA VAL A 38 5.64 30.78 17.34
C VAL A 38 4.89 30.01 16.25
N LEU A 39 3.70 29.45 16.59
CA LEU A 39 2.87 28.75 15.62
C LEU A 39 2.46 29.67 14.45
N LYS A 40 2.04 30.91 14.74
CA LYS A 40 1.72 31.90 13.70
C LYS A 40 2.91 32.17 12.77
N ILE A 41 4.13 32.25 13.33
CA ILE A 41 5.34 32.41 12.52
C ILE A 41 5.55 31.17 11.63
N ILE A 42 5.38 29.95 12.18
CA ILE A 42 5.52 28.71 11.38
C ILE A 42 4.49 28.66 10.25
N GLN A 43 3.28 29.14 10.49
CA GLN A 43 2.19 29.16 9.50
C GLN A 43 2.44 30.14 8.34
N THR A 44 3.41 31.07 8.47
CA THR A 44 3.82 31.95 7.37
C THR A 44 4.91 31.35 6.48
N LEU A 45 5.47 30.19 6.85
CA LEU A 45 6.52 29.52 6.09
C LEU A 45 5.93 28.72 4.91
N GLU A 46 6.76 28.46 3.91
CA GLU A 46 6.44 27.59 2.78
C GLU A 46 6.70 26.11 3.13
N PRO A 47 5.79 25.22 2.66
CA PRO A 47 4.59 25.46 1.86
C PRO A 47 3.44 25.95 2.74
N THR A 48 2.65 26.87 2.17
CA THR A 48 1.49 27.47 2.85
C THR A 48 0.53 26.41 3.40
N GLY A 49 0.11 26.61 4.66
CA GLY A 49 -0.76 25.66 5.39
C GLY A 49 -0.01 24.68 6.29
N ILE A 50 1.34 24.75 6.37
CA ILE A 50 2.12 24.05 7.41
C ILE A 50 1.77 24.59 8.79
N GLY A 51 1.77 23.72 9.81
CA GLY A 51 1.45 24.09 11.18
C GLY A 51 -0.05 24.29 11.46
N ALA A 52 -0.93 24.02 10.48
CA ALA A 52 -2.37 24.07 10.69
C ALA A 52 -2.83 22.98 11.65
N ARG A 53 -3.72 23.31 12.58
CA ARG A 53 -4.29 22.39 13.59
C ARG A 53 -5.41 21.50 13.03
N SER A 54 -5.99 21.92 11.90
CA SER A 54 -7.05 21.18 11.19
C SER A 54 -6.92 21.36 9.67
N ILE A 55 -7.59 20.49 8.90
CA ILE A 55 -7.67 20.64 7.44
C ILE A 55 -8.35 21.96 7.08
N GLN A 56 -9.39 22.35 7.82
CA GLN A 56 -10.11 23.59 7.63
C GLN A 56 -9.18 24.80 7.76
N GLU A 57 -8.37 24.86 8.83
CA GLU A 57 -7.38 25.91 9.04
C GLU A 57 -6.30 25.89 7.94
N CYS A 58 -5.85 24.73 7.51
CA CYS A 58 -4.88 24.60 6.42
C CYS A 58 -5.39 25.21 5.11
N LEU A 59 -6.65 24.94 4.75
CA LEU A 59 -7.26 25.49 3.55
C LEU A 59 -7.48 27.01 3.65
N LEU A 60 -7.86 27.52 4.83
CA LEU A 60 -8.01 28.95 5.07
C LEU A 60 -6.67 29.69 4.94
N LEU A 61 -5.59 29.15 5.50
CA LEU A 61 -4.24 29.72 5.35
C LEU A 61 -3.81 29.79 3.88
N GLN A 62 -4.11 28.75 3.08
CA GLN A 62 -3.83 28.76 1.65
C GLN A 62 -4.68 29.79 0.90
N LEU A 63 -5.96 29.92 1.22
CA LEU A 63 -6.83 30.94 0.63
C LEU A 63 -6.37 32.36 0.98
N GLN A 64 -5.90 32.58 2.20
CA GLN A 64 -5.33 33.86 2.62
C GLN A 64 -4.05 34.21 1.84
N ALA A 65 -3.17 33.22 1.66
CA ALA A 65 -1.94 33.39 0.87
C ALA A 65 -2.20 33.66 -0.62
N MET A 66 -3.35 33.18 -1.14
CA MET A 66 -3.82 33.46 -2.51
C MET A 66 -4.61 34.79 -2.63
N GLU A 67 -4.66 35.62 -1.60
CA GLU A 67 -5.47 36.85 -1.53
C GLU A 67 -6.99 36.61 -1.67
N LEU A 68 -7.43 35.36 -1.42
CA LEU A 68 -8.84 34.95 -1.49
C LEU A 68 -9.50 34.80 -0.10
N GLY A 69 -8.93 35.44 0.92
CA GLY A 69 -9.41 35.36 2.31
C GLY A 69 -10.85 35.85 2.50
N ASP A 70 -11.30 36.84 1.72
CA ASP A 70 -12.68 37.37 1.76
C ASP A 70 -13.62 36.75 0.72
N SER A 71 -13.13 35.77 -0.03
CA SER A 71 -13.90 35.10 -1.09
C SER A 71 -15.03 34.21 -0.54
N LEU A 72 -15.96 33.88 -1.42
CA LEU A 72 -17.00 32.90 -1.12
C LEU A 72 -16.41 31.54 -0.69
N ALA A 73 -15.28 31.15 -1.29
CA ALA A 73 -14.56 29.94 -0.95
C ALA A 73 -14.09 29.94 0.53
N ALA A 74 -13.51 31.03 1.00
CA ALA A 74 -13.09 31.18 2.39
C ALA A 74 -14.25 31.10 3.37
N LYS A 75 -15.37 31.81 3.06
CA LYS A 75 -16.61 31.75 3.87
C LYS A 75 -17.15 30.32 3.94
N LEU A 76 -17.20 29.60 2.84
CA LEU A 76 -17.65 28.21 2.80
C LEU A 76 -16.76 27.29 3.65
N VAL A 77 -15.46 27.47 3.61
CA VAL A 77 -14.52 26.67 4.45
C VAL A 77 -14.64 27.05 5.92
N ALA A 78 -14.81 28.34 6.24
CA ALA A 78 -14.88 28.82 7.63
C ALA A 78 -16.18 28.41 8.33
N GLU A 79 -17.34 28.60 7.68
CA GLU A 79 -18.67 28.50 8.32
C GLU A 79 -19.42 27.22 7.95
N HIS A 80 -19.17 26.66 6.74
CA HIS A 80 -19.97 25.56 6.18
C HIS A 80 -19.13 24.34 5.79
N TRP A 81 -18.02 24.11 6.49
CA TRP A 81 -17.06 23.04 6.18
C TRP A 81 -17.70 21.65 6.06
N GLU A 82 -18.60 21.30 6.97
CA GLU A 82 -19.28 19.99 6.95
C GLU A 82 -20.16 19.79 5.70
N ASP A 83 -20.82 20.85 5.23
CA ASP A 83 -21.64 20.79 4.02
C ASP A 83 -20.79 20.78 2.75
N VAL A 84 -19.65 21.50 2.77
CA VAL A 84 -18.64 21.43 1.70
C VAL A 84 -18.05 20.03 1.59
N ARG A 85 -17.58 19.46 2.72
CA ARG A 85 -17.03 18.10 2.78
C ARG A 85 -18.01 17.05 2.28
N ASN A 86 -19.30 17.19 2.61
CA ASN A 86 -20.36 16.27 2.22
C ASN A 86 -21.03 16.65 0.88
N ARG A 87 -20.54 17.67 0.17
CA ARG A 87 -21.11 18.20 -1.08
C ARG A 87 -22.62 18.43 -1.03
N ARG A 88 -23.11 19.06 0.04
CA ARG A 88 -24.52 19.39 0.24
C ARG A 88 -24.88 20.71 -0.41
N ILE A 89 -24.80 20.82 -1.74
CA ILE A 89 -24.97 22.09 -2.48
C ILE A 89 -26.33 22.76 -2.20
N ALA A 90 -27.38 21.97 -2.07
CA ALA A 90 -28.73 22.52 -1.75
C ALA A 90 -28.78 23.19 -0.37
N ALA A 91 -28.03 22.69 0.62
CA ALA A 91 -27.92 23.30 1.95
C ALA A 91 -27.09 24.59 1.87
N ILE A 92 -25.92 24.52 1.21
CA ILE A 92 -25.04 25.68 0.98
C ILE A 92 -25.82 26.84 0.30
N LYS A 93 -26.55 26.53 -0.77
CA LYS A 93 -27.36 27.53 -1.51
C LYS A 93 -28.36 28.24 -0.61
N LYS A 94 -29.05 27.52 0.29
CA LYS A 94 -30.00 28.10 1.23
C LYS A 94 -29.37 29.02 2.25
N MET A 95 -28.17 28.69 2.72
CA MET A 95 -27.44 29.43 3.77
C MET A 95 -26.75 30.66 3.24
N VAL A 96 -26.05 30.53 2.11
CA VAL A 96 -25.17 31.60 1.57
C VAL A 96 -25.93 32.54 0.64
N LYS A 97 -27.15 32.21 0.17
CA LYS A 97 -27.97 33.00 -0.79
C LYS A 97 -27.22 33.37 -2.08
N ALA A 98 -26.27 32.55 -2.50
CA ALA A 98 -25.45 32.75 -3.69
C ALA A 98 -26.02 31.96 -4.89
N ASN A 99 -25.61 32.34 -6.11
CA ASN A 99 -25.98 31.61 -7.31
C ASN A 99 -25.26 30.23 -7.33
N VAL A 100 -25.82 29.28 -8.06
CA VAL A 100 -25.23 27.92 -8.17
C VAL A 100 -23.86 27.98 -8.84
N GLU A 101 -23.72 28.86 -9.82
CA GLU A 101 -22.44 29.09 -10.55
C GLU A 101 -21.33 29.59 -9.63
N ASP A 102 -21.63 30.56 -8.76
CA ASP A 102 -20.71 31.11 -7.78
C ASP A 102 -20.25 30.04 -6.77
N ILE A 103 -21.21 29.21 -6.32
CA ILE A 103 -20.91 28.08 -5.42
C ILE A 103 -20.03 27.06 -6.10
N GLN A 104 -20.31 26.72 -7.38
CA GLN A 104 -19.47 25.80 -8.16
C GLN A 104 -18.05 26.34 -8.36
N HIS A 105 -17.93 27.63 -8.67
CA HIS A 105 -16.63 28.28 -8.80
C HIS A 105 -15.85 28.24 -7.48
N ALA A 106 -16.49 28.54 -6.35
CA ALA A 106 -15.89 28.46 -5.03
C ALA A 106 -15.44 27.02 -4.68
N LEU A 107 -16.29 26.02 -4.97
CA LEU A 107 -15.95 24.60 -4.76
C LEU A 107 -14.78 24.14 -5.65
N LYS A 108 -14.67 24.68 -6.88
CA LYS A 108 -13.55 24.40 -7.78
C LYS A 108 -12.24 24.97 -7.24
N ILE A 109 -12.26 26.19 -6.68
CA ILE A 109 -11.11 26.78 -5.99
C ILE A 109 -10.70 25.89 -4.81
N ILE A 110 -11.64 25.52 -3.93
CA ILE A 110 -11.36 24.66 -2.77
C ILE A 110 -10.77 23.29 -3.20
N ALA A 111 -11.27 22.71 -4.28
CA ALA A 111 -10.76 21.44 -4.81
C ALA A 111 -9.34 21.52 -5.37
N GLY A 112 -8.87 22.72 -5.74
CA GLY A 112 -7.51 22.97 -6.18
C GLY A 112 -6.49 23.14 -5.05
N LEU A 113 -6.94 23.29 -3.79
CA LEU A 113 -6.06 23.45 -2.63
C LEU A 113 -5.48 22.09 -2.18
N ASN A 114 -4.33 22.14 -1.51
CA ASN A 114 -3.65 20.95 -1.00
C ASN A 114 -3.96 20.72 0.50
N PRO A 115 -4.74 19.71 0.89
CA PRO A 115 -5.05 19.44 2.29
C PRO A 115 -3.84 18.93 3.11
N HIS A 116 -2.76 18.51 2.46
CA HIS A 116 -1.56 17.93 3.09
C HIS A 116 -0.26 18.52 2.48
N PRO A 117 0.00 19.83 2.66
CA PRO A 117 1.12 20.50 2.01
C PRO A 117 2.49 19.92 2.42
N GLY A 118 2.63 19.36 3.63
CA GLY A 118 3.86 18.75 4.09
C GLY A 118 4.31 17.52 3.29
N LEU A 119 3.39 16.85 2.60
CA LEU A 119 3.74 15.70 1.75
C LEU A 119 4.54 16.12 0.50
N THR A 120 4.45 17.37 0.07
CA THR A 120 5.19 17.86 -1.10
C THR A 120 6.68 18.08 -0.81
N ILE A 121 7.04 18.28 0.47
CA ILE A 121 8.44 18.48 0.91
C ILE A 121 9.06 17.16 1.35
N SER A 122 8.24 16.18 1.73
CA SER A 122 8.74 14.89 2.17
C SER A 122 9.33 14.14 0.98
N ASP A 123 10.61 14.31 0.74
CA ASP A 123 11.44 13.39 -0.02
C ASP A 123 11.59 12.09 0.79
N ALA A 124 10.46 11.39 1.00
CA ALA A 124 10.52 10.06 1.55
C ALA A 124 11.44 9.25 0.62
N PRO A 125 12.57 8.71 1.10
CA PRO A 125 13.49 8.01 0.24
C PRO A 125 12.72 6.88 -0.45
N ILE A 126 12.69 6.89 -1.78
CA ILE A 126 12.15 5.80 -2.58
C ILE A 126 13.07 4.61 -2.30
N ILE A 127 12.66 3.74 -1.38
CA ILE A 127 13.39 2.50 -1.09
C ILE A 127 13.23 1.59 -2.32
N PRO A 128 14.27 1.39 -3.12
CA PRO A 128 14.18 0.56 -4.30
C PRO A 128 13.87 -0.89 -3.87
N VAL A 129 12.82 -1.46 -4.43
CA VAL A 129 12.46 -2.86 -4.18
C VAL A 129 13.16 -3.73 -5.20
N TYR A 130 14.06 -4.60 -4.73
CA TYR A 130 14.73 -5.57 -5.57
C TYR A 130 13.89 -6.84 -5.69
N PRO A 131 13.61 -7.33 -6.92
CA PRO A 131 12.89 -8.58 -7.10
C PRO A 131 13.75 -9.78 -6.69
N ASP A 132 13.13 -10.79 -6.09
CA ASP A 132 13.76 -12.07 -5.77
C ASP A 132 13.73 -13.03 -6.96
N LEU A 133 12.76 -12.86 -7.85
CA LEU A 133 12.51 -13.69 -9.03
C LEU A 133 12.25 -12.81 -10.26
N PHE A 134 12.62 -13.31 -11.42
CA PHE A 134 12.27 -12.75 -12.72
C PHE A 134 11.42 -13.75 -13.50
N VAL A 135 10.43 -13.24 -14.22
CA VAL A 135 9.63 -14.00 -15.19
C VAL A 135 9.81 -13.33 -16.54
N GLU A 136 10.38 -14.05 -17.48
CA GLU A 136 10.64 -13.58 -18.84
C GLU A 136 9.88 -14.44 -19.83
N LYS A 137 9.45 -13.83 -20.94
CA LYS A 137 8.81 -14.55 -22.04
C LYS A 137 9.85 -14.86 -23.08
N VAL A 138 10.15 -16.14 -23.30
CA VAL A 138 11.10 -16.64 -24.30
C VAL A 138 10.39 -17.63 -25.19
N ASP A 139 10.45 -17.42 -26.50
CA ASP A 139 9.84 -18.29 -27.53
C ASP A 139 8.35 -18.63 -27.29
N GLY A 140 7.61 -17.69 -26.65
CA GLY A 140 6.17 -17.86 -26.35
C GLY A 140 5.88 -18.48 -24.98
N ASP A 141 6.87 -19.06 -24.31
CA ASP A 141 6.76 -19.61 -22.96
C ASP A 141 7.33 -18.66 -21.91
N TYR A 142 6.88 -18.82 -20.66
CA TYR A 142 7.37 -18.05 -19.53
C TYR A 142 8.41 -18.83 -18.74
N ILE A 143 9.61 -18.25 -18.59
CA ILE A 143 10.71 -18.83 -17.83
C ILE A 143 10.84 -18.06 -16.51
N VAL A 144 11.03 -18.81 -15.42
CA VAL A 144 11.28 -18.26 -14.08
C VAL A 144 12.77 -18.31 -13.80
N LEU A 145 13.34 -17.18 -13.40
CA LEU A 145 14.76 -17.06 -13.03
C LEU A 145 14.88 -16.52 -11.60
N LEU A 146 15.84 -17.04 -10.85
CA LEU A 146 16.15 -16.57 -9.51
C LEU A 146 17.13 -15.40 -9.56
N ASN A 147 16.91 -14.38 -8.75
CA ASN A 147 17.86 -13.28 -8.63
C ASN A 147 19.00 -13.63 -7.65
N ASP A 148 20.07 -14.18 -8.18
CA ASP A 148 21.24 -14.56 -7.40
C ASP A 148 22.24 -13.42 -7.15
N ARG A 149 21.98 -12.21 -7.66
CA ARG A 149 22.93 -11.09 -7.60
C ARG A 149 23.26 -10.66 -6.17
N GLN A 150 22.33 -10.85 -5.24
CA GLN A 150 22.49 -10.44 -3.84
C GLN A 150 22.84 -11.59 -2.89
N VAL A 151 22.89 -12.83 -3.37
CA VAL A 151 23.15 -14.00 -2.54
C VAL A 151 24.59 -14.45 -2.74
N HIS A 152 25.42 -14.29 -1.70
CA HIS A 152 26.77 -14.80 -1.70
C HIS A 152 26.74 -16.33 -1.75
N ARG A 153 27.49 -16.91 -2.66
CA ARG A 153 27.64 -18.37 -2.73
C ARG A 153 28.45 -18.88 -1.55
N LEU A 154 27.79 -19.54 -0.63
CA LEU A 154 28.44 -20.14 0.52
C LEU A 154 29.18 -21.38 0.08
N ARG A 155 30.43 -21.52 0.53
CA ARG A 155 31.25 -22.69 0.31
C ARG A 155 31.91 -23.13 1.62
N ILE A 156 31.92 -24.42 1.87
CA ILE A 156 32.64 -24.98 3.01
C ILE A 156 34.14 -24.96 2.68
N SER A 157 34.92 -24.40 3.59
CA SER A 157 36.39 -24.32 3.39
C SER A 157 37.02 -25.73 3.34
N ARG A 158 37.82 -25.97 2.31
CA ARG A 158 38.56 -27.24 2.14
C ARG A 158 39.54 -27.52 3.26
N ALA A 159 40.07 -26.50 3.94
CA ALA A 159 41.01 -26.64 5.05
C ALA A 159 40.42 -27.49 6.20
N TYR A 160 39.12 -27.37 6.49
CA TYR A 160 38.48 -28.19 7.53
C TYR A 160 38.32 -29.66 7.13
N HIS A 161 38.25 -29.97 5.83
CA HIS A 161 38.24 -31.34 5.37
C HIS A 161 39.60 -32.02 5.60
N ALA A 162 40.73 -31.29 5.48
CA ALA A 162 42.06 -31.82 5.72
C ALA A 162 42.25 -32.29 7.17
N ILE A 163 41.61 -31.62 8.16
CA ILE A 163 41.69 -32.01 9.58
C ILE A 163 41.02 -33.38 9.82
N LEU A 164 40.00 -33.74 9.02
CA LEU A 164 39.31 -35.03 9.14
C LEU A 164 40.00 -36.18 8.39
N THR A 165 41.00 -35.88 7.57
CA THR A 165 41.72 -36.90 6.80
C THR A 165 42.62 -37.74 7.74
N LYS A 166 42.71 -39.04 7.50
CA LYS A 166 43.62 -39.97 8.22
C LYS A 166 45.04 -39.50 8.06
N GLY A 167 45.75 -39.22 9.17
CA GLY A 167 47.15 -38.74 9.17
C GLY A 167 47.32 -37.31 9.71
N SER A 168 46.25 -36.59 10.00
CA SER A 168 46.31 -35.31 10.71
C SER A 168 46.72 -35.52 12.18
N LYS A 169 47.61 -34.63 12.69
CA LYS A 169 48.05 -34.62 14.10
C LYS A 169 46.98 -34.14 15.10
N SER A 170 45.73 -34.01 14.67
CA SER A 170 44.63 -33.52 15.47
C SER A 170 44.10 -34.55 16.48
N SER A 171 43.72 -34.10 17.67
CA SER A 171 43.15 -34.95 18.72
C SER A 171 41.76 -35.46 18.30
N GLU A 172 41.28 -36.53 18.93
CA GLU A 172 39.97 -37.11 18.63
C GLU A 172 38.85 -36.13 18.96
N SER A 173 38.97 -35.35 20.03
CA SER A 173 38.02 -34.29 20.40
C SER A 173 37.94 -33.17 19.36
N GLU A 174 39.08 -32.75 18.80
CA GLU A 174 39.13 -31.74 17.72
C GLU A 174 38.45 -32.26 16.45
N ARG A 175 38.68 -33.53 16.09
CA ARG A 175 38.05 -34.14 14.93
C ARG A 175 36.54 -34.27 15.10
N GLN A 176 36.07 -34.63 16.30
CA GLN A 176 34.65 -34.70 16.58
C GLN A 176 34.00 -33.33 16.51
N TYR A 177 34.61 -32.29 17.08
CA TYR A 177 34.14 -30.92 16.99
C TYR A 177 34.04 -30.42 15.53
N VAL A 178 35.13 -30.63 14.75
CA VAL A 178 35.15 -30.21 13.33
C VAL A 178 34.07 -30.96 12.52
N ARG A 179 33.87 -32.25 12.78
CA ARG A 179 32.83 -33.06 12.13
C ARG A 179 31.44 -32.52 12.41
N GLN A 180 31.15 -32.17 13.66
CA GLN A 180 29.88 -31.58 14.05
C GLN A 180 29.68 -30.24 13.31
N LYS A 181 30.66 -29.34 13.33
CA LYS A 181 30.57 -28.04 12.66
C LYS A 181 30.41 -28.14 11.14
N LEU A 182 31.07 -29.12 10.52
CA LEU A 182 30.88 -29.39 9.10
C LEU A 182 29.46 -29.91 8.76
N ASN A 183 28.90 -30.73 9.63
CA ASN A 183 27.52 -31.21 9.47
C ASN A 183 26.52 -30.05 9.63
N ASP A 184 26.72 -29.19 10.63
CA ASP A 184 25.89 -27.98 10.83
C ASP A 184 25.96 -27.05 9.61
N ALA A 185 27.19 -26.84 9.09
CA ALA A 185 27.39 -26.02 7.89
C ALA A 185 26.74 -26.61 6.63
N LYS A 186 26.84 -27.92 6.43
CA LYS A 186 26.17 -28.63 5.33
C LYS A 186 24.66 -28.46 5.44
N TRP A 187 24.12 -28.76 6.61
CA TRP A 187 22.68 -28.61 6.84
C TRP A 187 22.19 -27.19 6.53
N PHE A 188 22.97 -26.17 6.91
CA PHE A 188 22.64 -24.78 6.63
C PHE A 188 22.63 -24.47 5.12
N VAL A 189 23.65 -24.91 4.39
CA VAL A 189 23.74 -24.74 2.92
C VAL A 189 22.57 -25.47 2.23
N ASP A 190 22.31 -26.72 2.62
CA ASP A 190 21.23 -27.54 2.07
C ASP A 190 19.86 -26.90 2.34
N SER A 191 19.67 -26.30 3.53
CA SER A 191 18.42 -25.59 3.90
C SER A 191 18.19 -24.36 3.01
N ILE A 192 19.26 -23.61 2.68
CA ILE A 192 19.15 -22.47 1.74
C ILE A 192 18.76 -22.97 0.36
N GLU A 193 19.44 -24.01 -0.14
CA GLU A 193 19.15 -24.56 -1.48
C GLU A 193 17.75 -25.15 -1.58
N GLN A 194 17.29 -25.85 -0.55
CA GLN A 194 15.92 -26.35 -0.47
C GLN A 194 14.89 -25.21 -0.51
N ARG A 195 15.16 -24.12 0.21
CA ARG A 195 14.29 -22.93 0.17
C ARG A 195 14.23 -22.31 -1.23
N ARG A 196 15.37 -22.19 -1.91
CA ARG A 196 15.48 -21.68 -3.29
C ARG A 196 14.70 -22.57 -4.26
N SER A 197 14.93 -23.88 -4.20
CA SER A 197 14.23 -24.87 -5.02
C SER A 197 12.71 -24.82 -4.80
N THR A 198 12.28 -24.73 -3.54
CA THR A 198 10.83 -24.60 -3.23
C THR A 198 10.26 -23.30 -3.79
N MET A 199 10.98 -22.17 -3.68
CA MET A 199 10.53 -20.89 -4.22
C MET A 199 10.41 -20.93 -5.74
N MET A 200 11.36 -21.56 -6.44
CA MET A 200 11.31 -21.77 -7.88
C MET A 200 10.09 -22.62 -8.29
N LYS A 201 9.87 -23.77 -7.65
CA LYS A 201 8.74 -24.65 -7.92
C LYS A 201 7.39 -23.93 -7.71
N VAL A 202 7.26 -23.19 -6.61
CA VAL A 202 6.07 -22.38 -6.31
C VAL A 202 5.83 -21.34 -7.40
N MET A 203 6.88 -20.62 -7.83
CA MET A 203 6.72 -19.59 -8.84
C MET A 203 6.43 -20.17 -10.23
N THR A 204 7.04 -21.28 -10.60
CA THR A 204 6.75 -21.99 -11.87
C THR A 204 5.27 -22.35 -11.95
N TYR A 205 4.72 -22.96 -10.90
CA TYR A 205 3.28 -23.27 -10.85
C TYR A 205 2.40 -22.02 -10.93
N ILE A 206 2.78 -20.94 -10.22
CA ILE A 206 2.04 -19.66 -10.30
C ILE A 206 2.03 -19.15 -11.75
N VAL A 207 3.15 -19.17 -12.44
CA VAL A 207 3.27 -18.71 -13.84
C VAL A 207 2.39 -19.55 -14.77
N GLU A 208 2.42 -20.87 -14.63
CA GLU A 208 1.57 -21.78 -15.41
C GLU A 208 0.08 -21.51 -15.18
N ALA A 209 -0.34 -21.37 -13.92
CA ALA A 209 -1.73 -21.12 -13.57
C ALA A 209 -2.20 -19.71 -14.00
N GLN A 210 -1.28 -18.73 -14.07
CA GLN A 210 -1.58 -17.32 -14.31
C GLN A 210 -1.14 -16.84 -15.71
N ARG A 211 -0.99 -17.74 -16.68
CA ARG A 211 -0.66 -17.36 -18.08
C ARG A 211 -1.63 -16.30 -18.61
N GLY A 212 -2.93 -16.45 -18.34
CA GLY A 212 -3.94 -15.48 -18.75
C GLY A 212 -3.71 -14.07 -18.19
N PHE A 213 -3.25 -13.95 -16.95
CA PHE A 213 -2.85 -12.67 -16.38
C PHE A 213 -1.60 -12.10 -17.05
N LEU A 214 -0.59 -12.93 -17.28
CA LEU A 214 0.66 -12.49 -17.89
C LEU A 214 0.45 -11.99 -19.34
N ASP A 215 -0.42 -12.65 -20.11
CA ASP A 215 -0.71 -12.25 -21.48
C ASP A 215 -1.72 -11.08 -21.55
N ASN A 216 -2.84 -11.15 -20.83
CA ASN A 216 -4.00 -10.26 -21.02
C ASN A 216 -4.25 -9.29 -19.85
N GLY A 217 -3.50 -9.40 -18.75
CA GLY A 217 -3.59 -8.49 -17.61
C GLY A 217 -4.61 -8.89 -16.55
N LEU A 218 -4.93 -7.92 -15.68
CA LEU A 218 -5.63 -8.14 -14.42
C LEU A 218 -7.03 -8.75 -14.56
N ALA A 219 -7.70 -8.47 -15.68
CA ALA A 219 -9.03 -9.04 -15.98
C ALA A 219 -9.02 -10.57 -16.04
N ASN A 220 -7.89 -11.17 -16.47
CA ASN A 220 -7.73 -12.62 -16.61
C ASN A 220 -6.95 -13.26 -15.43
N LEU A 221 -6.82 -12.57 -14.31
CA LEU A 221 -6.24 -13.15 -13.10
C LEU A 221 -7.16 -14.27 -12.57
N ARG A 222 -6.61 -15.48 -12.47
CA ARG A 222 -7.33 -16.63 -11.91
C ARG A 222 -7.25 -16.63 -10.38
N PRO A 223 -8.36 -16.91 -9.67
CA PRO A 223 -8.30 -17.07 -8.22
C PRO A 223 -7.43 -18.28 -7.87
N MET A 224 -6.55 -18.13 -6.88
CA MET A 224 -5.63 -19.16 -6.43
C MET A 224 -5.49 -19.10 -4.91
N ILE A 225 -5.60 -20.23 -4.23
CA ILE A 225 -5.36 -20.33 -2.80
C ILE A 225 -4.03 -21.06 -2.53
N LEU A 226 -3.46 -20.83 -1.34
CA LEU A 226 -2.19 -21.43 -0.95
C LEU A 226 -2.21 -22.97 -1.00
N GLN A 227 -3.37 -23.59 -0.72
CA GLN A 227 -3.54 -25.04 -0.74
C GLN A 227 -3.33 -25.62 -2.14
N ASN A 228 -3.88 -25.00 -3.20
CA ASN A 228 -3.71 -25.46 -4.57
C ASN A 228 -2.23 -25.59 -4.97
N VAL A 229 -1.44 -24.56 -4.57
CA VAL A 229 0.01 -24.53 -4.83
C VAL A 229 0.73 -25.58 -3.99
N ALA A 230 0.33 -25.72 -2.72
CA ALA A 230 0.90 -26.68 -1.79
C ALA A 230 0.72 -28.13 -2.28
N ASP A 231 -0.46 -28.47 -2.75
CA ASP A 231 -0.81 -29.80 -3.27
C ASP A 231 -0.02 -30.12 -4.54
N HIS A 232 0.13 -29.14 -5.44
CA HIS A 232 0.90 -29.34 -6.68
C HIS A 232 2.40 -29.51 -6.43
N VAL A 233 2.97 -28.68 -5.54
CA VAL A 233 4.43 -28.67 -5.24
C VAL A 233 4.82 -29.80 -4.27
N GLY A 234 3.85 -30.43 -3.60
CA GLY A 234 4.07 -31.50 -2.62
C GLY A 234 4.64 -30.97 -1.29
N VAL A 235 4.19 -29.80 -0.84
CA VAL A 235 4.61 -29.18 0.43
C VAL A 235 3.41 -28.69 1.23
N HIS A 236 3.60 -28.46 2.53
CA HIS A 236 2.52 -27.93 3.36
C HIS A 236 2.21 -26.46 3.01
N ALA A 237 0.93 -26.04 3.08
CA ALA A 237 0.48 -24.67 2.78
C ALA A 237 1.22 -23.60 3.60
N ALA A 238 1.58 -23.91 4.85
CA ALA A 238 2.40 -23.02 5.68
C ALA A 238 3.80 -22.77 5.09
N THR A 239 4.38 -23.76 4.40
CA THR A 239 5.68 -23.60 3.70
C THR A 239 5.54 -22.65 2.54
N VAL A 240 4.48 -22.79 1.71
CA VAL A 240 4.18 -21.86 0.62
C VAL A 240 3.99 -20.43 1.15
N SER A 241 3.23 -20.27 2.24
CA SER A 241 3.02 -18.98 2.88
C SER A 241 4.33 -18.33 3.37
N ARG A 242 5.22 -19.12 3.98
CA ARG A 242 6.53 -18.62 4.46
C ARG A 242 7.47 -18.25 3.32
N VAL A 243 7.49 -19.05 2.26
CA VAL A 243 8.34 -18.81 1.08
C VAL A 243 7.90 -17.57 0.31
N THR A 244 6.60 -17.30 0.23
CA THR A 244 6.04 -16.16 -0.52
C THR A 244 5.97 -14.86 0.28
N LYS A 245 6.12 -14.91 1.61
CA LYS A 245 6.05 -13.73 2.49
C LYS A 245 7.21 -12.77 2.22
N GLY A 246 6.88 -11.50 1.90
CA GLY A 246 7.87 -10.44 1.68
C GLY A 246 8.72 -10.61 0.42
N LYS A 247 8.34 -11.52 -0.50
CA LYS A 247 9.05 -11.78 -1.75
C LYS A 247 8.39 -11.09 -2.93
N TYR A 248 9.22 -10.65 -3.88
CA TYR A 248 8.82 -9.92 -5.07
C TYR A 248 9.25 -10.64 -6.34
N VAL A 249 8.46 -10.52 -7.38
CA VAL A 249 8.75 -11.03 -8.72
C VAL A 249 8.60 -9.92 -9.75
N GLN A 250 9.59 -9.78 -10.61
CA GLN A 250 9.52 -8.95 -11.80
C GLN A 250 8.90 -9.77 -12.93
N THR A 251 7.81 -9.29 -13.49
CA THR A 251 7.13 -9.89 -14.64
C THR A 251 7.14 -8.91 -15.81
N PRO A 252 6.82 -9.33 -17.05
CA PRO A 252 6.66 -8.41 -18.17
C PRO A 252 5.61 -7.31 -17.96
N ARG A 253 4.68 -7.53 -16.99
CA ARG A 253 3.64 -6.56 -16.61
C ARG A 253 4.00 -5.68 -15.41
N GLY A 254 5.19 -5.84 -14.87
CA GLY A 254 5.69 -5.06 -13.74
C GLY A 254 6.11 -5.90 -12.53
N LEU A 255 6.41 -5.20 -11.45
CA LEU A 255 6.86 -5.77 -10.19
C LEU A 255 5.67 -6.10 -9.28
N PHE A 256 5.57 -7.36 -8.84
CA PHE A 256 4.50 -7.82 -7.96
C PHE A 256 5.05 -8.53 -6.71
N LYS A 257 4.34 -8.40 -5.59
CA LYS A 257 4.57 -9.29 -4.44
C LYS A 257 4.08 -10.69 -4.81
N LEU A 258 4.79 -11.76 -4.41
CA LEU A 258 4.30 -13.12 -4.65
C LEU A 258 2.91 -13.35 -4.04
N LYS A 259 2.64 -12.73 -2.90
CA LYS A 259 1.32 -12.78 -2.25
C LYS A 259 0.19 -12.19 -3.13
N PHE A 260 0.53 -11.40 -4.14
CA PHE A 260 -0.44 -10.81 -5.07
C PHE A 260 -1.26 -11.86 -5.82
N PHE A 261 -0.66 -13.00 -6.17
CA PHE A 261 -1.31 -14.06 -6.94
C PHE A 261 -2.27 -14.91 -6.13
N PHE A 262 -2.19 -14.84 -4.79
CA PHE A 262 -3.10 -15.53 -3.89
C PHE A 262 -4.27 -14.60 -3.56
N ASP A 263 -5.39 -14.81 -4.22
CA ASP A 263 -6.57 -13.96 -4.09
C ASP A 263 -7.84 -14.80 -3.89
N GLY A 264 -8.81 -14.21 -3.17
CA GLY A 264 -10.09 -14.83 -2.94
C GLY A 264 -10.89 -15.01 -4.24
N MET A 265 -11.78 -15.98 -4.23
CA MET A 265 -12.66 -16.29 -5.34
C MET A 265 -14.04 -15.67 -5.12
N ILE A 266 -14.57 -15.05 -6.17
CA ILE A 266 -15.97 -14.64 -6.28
C ILE A 266 -16.64 -15.60 -7.26
N PRO A 267 -17.74 -16.28 -6.86
CA PRO A 267 -18.44 -17.22 -7.72
C PRO A 267 -18.94 -16.54 -9.02
N LYS A 268 -18.90 -17.28 -10.12
CA LYS A 268 -19.46 -16.88 -11.40
C LYS A 268 -20.63 -17.79 -11.79
N GLU A 269 -21.65 -17.25 -12.47
CA GLU A 269 -22.70 -18.05 -13.07
C GLU A 269 -22.12 -18.97 -14.16
N GLY A 270 -22.51 -20.26 -14.13
CA GLY A 270 -21.96 -21.25 -15.04
C GLY A 270 -20.73 -22.02 -14.52
N GLY A 271 -20.36 -21.81 -13.26
CA GLY A 271 -19.25 -22.52 -12.61
C GLY A 271 -17.91 -21.76 -12.68
N GLY A 272 -17.02 -22.09 -11.74
CA GLY A 272 -15.75 -21.40 -11.57
C GLY A 272 -15.88 -20.12 -10.76
N GLY A 273 -14.87 -19.23 -10.82
CA GLY A 273 -14.85 -17.98 -10.09
C GLY A 273 -13.86 -16.99 -10.66
N MET A 274 -14.01 -15.73 -10.28
CA MET A 274 -13.09 -14.64 -10.62
C MET A 274 -12.30 -14.22 -9.40
N ALA A 275 -11.06 -13.77 -9.62
CA ALA A 275 -10.25 -13.19 -8.56
C ALA A 275 -10.87 -11.87 -8.07
N THR A 276 -10.86 -11.65 -6.76
CA THR A 276 -11.38 -10.41 -6.16
C THR A 276 -10.76 -9.15 -6.79
N LYS A 277 -9.48 -9.21 -7.16
CA LYS A 277 -8.76 -8.11 -7.80
C LYS A 277 -9.28 -7.80 -9.20
N SER A 278 -9.64 -8.82 -9.99
CA SER A 278 -10.26 -8.63 -11.31
C SER A 278 -11.60 -7.92 -11.20
N VAL A 279 -12.40 -8.29 -10.19
CA VAL A 279 -13.69 -7.64 -9.94
C VAL A 279 -13.50 -6.18 -9.50
N LYS A 280 -12.51 -5.90 -8.65
CA LYS A 280 -12.18 -4.52 -8.27
C LYS A 280 -11.69 -3.69 -9.46
N ASP A 281 -10.86 -4.25 -10.33
CA ASP A 281 -10.41 -3.57 -11.56
C ASP A 281 -11.58 -3.27 -12.48
N ARG A 282 -12.51 -4.21 -12.65
CA ARG A 282 -13.71 -3.99 -13.45
C ARG A 282 -14.60 -2.89 -12.85
N LEU A 283 -14.79 -2.93 -11.53
CA LEU A 283 -15.52 -1.90 -10.79
C LEU A 283 -14.88 -0.51 -10.97
N PHE A 284 -13.56 -0.42 -10.88
CA PHE A 284 -12.82 0.82 -11.10
C PHE A 284 -13.02 1.36 -12.51
N ARG A 285 -12.97 0.50 -13.54
CA ARG A 285 -13.21 0.89 -14.94
C ARG A 285 -14.62 1.39 -15.14
N LEU A 286 -15.63 0.67 -14.64
CA LEU A 286 -17.03 1.09 -14.73
C LEU A 286 -17.25 2.49 -14.14
N ILE A 287 -16.64 2.78 -12.99
CA ILE A 287 -16.75 4.10 -12.35
C ILE A 287 -15.97 5.18 -13.12
N ARG A 288 -14.85 4.83 -13.75
CA ARG A 288 -14.07 5.77 -14.55
C ARG A 288 -14.75 6.13 -15.87
N GLU A 289 -15.52 5.21 -16.42
CA GLU A 289 -16.26 5.34 -17.68
C GLU A 289 -17.70 5.87 -17.47
N GLU A 290 -18.15 6.06 -16.20
CA GLU A 290 -19.50 6.53 -15.89
C GLU A 290 -19.72 7.99 -16.29
N ASP A 291 -21.00 8.34 -16.58
CA ASP A 291 -21.42 9.73 -16.75
C ASP A 291 -21.37 10.44 -15.39
N THR A 292 -20.54 11.46 -15.30
CA THR A 292 -20.36 12.27 -14.08
C THR A 292 -21.60 13.08 -13.71
N THR A 293 -22.53 13.33 -14.63
CA THR A 293 -23.80 14.00 -14.36
C THR A 293 -24.83 13.06 -13.72
N ALA A 294 -24.74 11.75 -14.02
CA ALA A 294 -25.63 10.70 -13.51
C ALA A 294 -24.84 9.47 -13.02
N PRO A 295 -23.99 9.60 -11.98
CA PRO A 295 -23.09 8.53 -11.55
C PRO A 295 -23.85 7.30 -11.03
N LEU A 296 -23.32 6.12 -11.35
CA LEU A 296 -23.91 4.83 -11.00
C LEU A 296 -23.95 4.62 -9.49
N SER A 297 -25.11 4.25 -8.96
CA SER A 297 -25.23 3.82 -7.56
C SER A 297 -24.59 2.45 -7.32
N ASP A 298 -24.31 2.10 -6.04
CA ASP A 298 -23.79 0.78 -5.70
C ASP A 298 -24.74 -0.36 -6.15
N ASP A 299 -26.07 -0.09 -6.26
CA ASP A 299 -27.05 -1.01 -6.85
C ASP A 299 -26.92 -1.10 -8.37
N GLY A 300 -26.70 0.03 -9.05
CA GLY A 300 -26.47 0.05 -10.50
C GLY A 300 -25.20 -0.72 -10.87
N LEU A 301 -24.10 -0.45 -10.15
CA LEU A 301 -22.84 -1.17 -10.31
C LEU A 301 -22.99 -2.68 -10.06
N MET A 302 -23.74 -3.07 -9.02
CA MET A 302 -24.05 -4.47 -8.73
C MET A 302 -24.77 -5.13 -9.90
N LYS A 303 -25.82 -4.49 -10.45
CA LYS A 303 -26.60 -5.05 -11.58
C LYS A 303 -25.74 -5.25 -12.82
N ILE A 304 -24.85 -4.30 -13.14
CA ILE A 304 -23.91 -4.43 -14.27
C ILE A 304 -22.95 -5.61 -14.04
N LEU A 305 -22.34 -5.72 -12.85
CA LEU A 305 -21.46 -6.83 -12.53
C LEU A 305 -22.19 -8.17 -12.55
N GLN A 306 -23.45 -8.21 -12.12
CA GLN A 306 -24.28 -9.42 -12.18
C GLN A 306 -24.63 -9.80 -13.63
N SER A 307 -24.94 -8.83 -14.51
CA SER A 307 -25.14 -9.11 -15.94
C SER A 307 -23.88 -9.65 -16.64
N GLU A 308 -22.70 -9.34 -16.11
CA GLU A 308 -21.42 -9.94 -16.55
C GLU A 308 -21.17 -11.33 -15.90
N GLY A 309 -22.15 -11.90 -15.17
CA GLY A 309 -22.13 -13.20 -14.57
C GLY A 309 -21.44 -13.26 -13.19
N MET A 310 -21.16 -12.15 -12.53
CA MET A 310 -20.49 -12.12 -11.23
C MET A 310 -21.51 -12.16 -10.11
N GLN A 311 -21.47 -13.20 -9.27
CA GLN A 311 -22.38 -13.30 -8.10
C GLN A 311 -21.87 -12.39 -6.96
N ILE A 312 -22.24 -11.13 -7.03
CA ILE A 312 -21.84 -10.12 -6.04
C ILE A 312 -23.05 -9.43 -5.43
N LYS A 313 -22.97 -9.12 -4.12
CA LYS A 313 -24.00 -8.40 -3.38
C LYS A 313 -23.64 -6.91 -3.27
N ARG A 314 -24.67 -6.02 -3.17
CA ARG A 314 -24.50 -4.57 -3.00
C ARG A 314 -23.51 -4.20 -1.89
N ARG A 315 -23.59 -4.85 -0.72
CA ARG A 315 -22.65 -4.59 0.40
C ARG A 315 -21.20 -4.87 0.03
N THR A 316 -20.95 -5.88 -0.81
CA THR A 316 -19.61 -6.22 -1.27
C THR A 316 -19.10 -5.19 -2.28
N VAL A 317 -19.97 -4.69 -3.17
CA VAL A 317 -19.65 -3.59 -4.11
C VAL A 317 -19.26 -2.34 -3.33
N ALA A 318 -20.07 -1.92 -2.35
CA ALA A 318 -19.76 -0.79 -1.49
C ALA A 318 -18.40 -0.94 -0.77
N LYS A 319 -18.15 -2.12 -0.17
CA LYS A 319 -16.86 -2.43 0.46
C LYS A 319 -15.68 -2.32 -0.51
N TYR A 320 -15.83 -2.80 -1.75
CA TYR A 320 -14.75 -2.75 -2.73
C TYR A 320 -14.51 -1.33 -3.24
N ARG A 321 -15.59 -0.55 -3.45
CA ARG A 321 -15.51 0.87 -3.78
C ARG A 321 -14.76 1.65 -2.70
N ASP A 322 -15.10 1.44 -1.42
CA ASP A 322 -14.41 2.09 -0.29
C ASP A 322 -12.94 1.69 -0.20
N GLN A 323 -12.61 0.42 -0.44
CA GLN A 323 -11.21 -0.06 -0.49
C GLN A 323 -10.41 0.54 -1.66
N LEU A 324 -11.07 0.96 -2.72
CA LEU A 324 -10.48 1.68 -3.85
C LEU A 324 -10.38 3.20 -3.60
N GLY A 325 -10.86 3.69 -2.44
CA GLY A 325 -10.88 5.11 -2.11
C GLY A 325 -11.89 5.92 -2.94
N ILE A 326 -12.87 5.26 -3.57
CA ILE A 326 -13.83 5.91 -4.45
C ILE A 326 -15.05 6.35 -3.63
N PRO A 327 -15.46 7.64 -3.68
CA PRO A 327 -16.62 8.14 -2.94
C PRO A 327 -17.95 7.59 -3.49
N VAL A 328 -19.01 7.70 -2.69
CA VAL A 328 -20.37 7.30 -3.08
C VAL A 328 -20.87 8.12 -4.29
N ALA A 329 -21.83 7.59 -5.06
CA ALA A 329 -22.37 8.21 -6.27
C ALA A 329 -22.74 9.70 -6.09
N ARG A 330 -23.38 10.05 -4.96
CA ARG A 330 -23.73 11.45 -4.65
C ARG A 330 -22.54 12.40 -4.61
N MET A 331 -21.38 11.91 -4.15
CA MET A 331 -20.14 12.72 -4.06
C MET A 331 -19.39 12.78 -5.39
N ARG A 332 -19.65 11.84 -6.31
CA ARG A 332 -19.06 11.82 -7.66
C ARG A 332 -19.82 12.67 -8.66
N LYS A 333 -21.09 12.98 -8.34
CA LYS A 333 -21.94 13.77 -9.23
C LYS A 333 -21.33 15.16 -9.46
N GLN A 334 -21.08 15.49 -10.72
CA GLN A 334 -20.78 16.84 -11.19
C GLN A 334 -22.10 17.48 -11.60
N ILE A 335 -22.30 18.72 -11.21
CA ILE A 335 -23.51 19.50 -11.47
C ILE A 335 -23.21 20.52 -12.54
#